data_0eeadf1d4f137c30c002e52fc22d2c03
#
_entry.id   0eeadf1d4f137c30c002e52fc22d2c03
#
_cell.length_a   1.000
_cell.length_b   1.000
_cell.length_c   1.000
_cell.angle_alpha   90.00
_cell.angle_beta   90.00
_cell.angle_gamma   90.00
#
_symmetry.space_group_name_H-M   'P 1'
#
loop_
_entity.id
_entity.type
_entity.pdbx_description
1 polymer ?
#
loop_
_entity_poly.entity_id
_entity_poly.type
_entity_poly.pdbx_seq_one_letter_code
_entity_poly.pdbx_strand_id
1 'polypeptide(L)'
;MIQPVLVRNVPSGYEIVAGERRWRASQLAGLSEIPVHILELSDNQAMELALVENLQREDLNPLEIAQGINELIKKFSFTHEQVASKLGWSRAAVTNKLRLLQLPEEVRQHL
;
A
#
# COMPACT_ATOMS: atom_id res chain seq x y z
N MET A 1 -7.99 20.68 2.24
CA MET A 1 -6.53 20.67 2.23
C MET A 1 -6.05 19.56 1.29
N ILE A 2 -5.18 19.90 0.35
CA ILE A 2 -4.63 18.91 -0.60
C ILE A 2 -3.43 18.26 0.06
N GLN A 3 -3.45 16.91 0.14
CA GLN A 3 -2.30 16.18 0.65
C GLN A 3 -1.23 16.09 -0.43
N PRO A 4 0.05 16.22 -0.08
CA PRO A 4 1.12 16.15 -1.08
C PRO A 4 1.28 14.75 -1.65
N VAL A 5 1.78 14.68 -2.89
CA VAL A 5 2.24 13.43 -3.49
C VAL A 5 3.59 13.09 -2.87
N LEU A 6 3.78 11.84 -2.46
CA LEU A 6 5.04 11.39 -1.88
C LEU A 6 5.95 10.86 -2.98
N VAL A 7 7.14 11.43 -3.08
CA VAL A 7 8.13 11.05 -4.10
C VAL A 7 9.47 10.78 -3.46
N ARG A 8 10.33 10.05 -4.17
CA ARG A 8 11.73 9.87 -3.76
C ARG A 8 12.65 10.16 -4.93
N ASN A 9 13.90 10.51 -4.63
CA ASN A 9 14.91 10.68 -5.63
C ASN A 9 15.40 9.34 -6.16
N VAL A 10 15.50 9.22 -7.47
CA VAL A 10 16.11 8.08 -8.16
C VAL A 10 17.04 8.64 -9.24
N PRO A 11 17.99 7.86 -9.76
CA PRO A 11 18.95 8.38 -10.76
C PRO A 11 18.31 9.02 -11.99
N SER A 12 17.10 8.58 -12.36
CA SER A 12 16.38 9.13 -13.52
C SER A 12 15.46 10.30 -13.19
N GLY A 13 15.41 10.77 -11.93
CA GLY A 13 14.56 11.88 -11.51
C GLY A 13 13.82 11.57 -10.22
N TYR A 14 12.50 11.70 -10.23
CA TYR A 14 11.64 11.42 -9.08
C TYR A 14 10.73 10.25 -9.38
N GLU A 15 10.54 9.40 -8.38
CA GLU A 15 9.61 8.29 -8.45
C GLU A 15 8.46 8.53 -7.47
N ILE A 16 7.22 8.36 -7.93
CA ILE A 16 6.06 8.49 -7.05
C ILE A 16 5.97 7.25 -6.17
N VAL A 17 5.99 7.47 -4.85
CA VAL A 17 5.86 6.41 -3.85
C VAL A 17 4.42 6.26 -3.44
N ALA A 18 3.71 7.37 -3.27
CA ALA A 18 2.32 7.37 -2.84
C ALA A 18 1.61 8.61 -3.41
N GLY A 19 0.31 8.49 -3.68
CA GLY A 19 -0.49 9.59 -4.17
C GLY A 19 -0.58 9.69 -5.69
N GLU A 20 -0.34 8.62 -6.41
CA GLU A 20 -0.42 8.61 -7.88
C GLU A 20 -1.77 9.10 -8.40
N ARG A 21 -2.85 8.77 -7.70
CA ARG A 21 -4.19 9.22 -8.08
C ARG A 21 -4.32 10.74 -8.00
N ARG A 22 -3.71 11.35 -7.00
CA ARG A 22 -3.69 12.81 -6.84
C ARG A 22 -2.90 13.47 -7.98
N TRP A 23 -1.78 12.87 -8.35
CA TRP A 23 -0.95 13.35 -9.44
C TRP A 23 -1.71 13.31 -10.76
N ARG A 24 -2.40 12.21 -11.06
CA ARG A 24 -3.22 12.06 -12.25
C ARG A 24 -4.38 13.06 -12.27
N ALA A 25 -5.05 13.24 -11.14
CA ALA A 25 -6.13 14.20 -11.02
C ALA A 25 -5.64 15.63 -11.27
N SER A 26 -4.44 15.97 -10.79
CA SER A 26 -3.83 17.27 -11.03
C SER A 26 -3.55 17.51 -12.50
N GLN A 27 -3.08 16.49 -13.21
CA GLN A 27 -2.86 16.59 -14.65
C GLN A 27 -4.17 16.80 -15.41
N LEU A 28 -5.22 16.07 -15.05
CA LEU A 28 -6.53 16.21 -15.67
C LEU A 28 -7.14 17.58 -15.40
N ALA A 29 -6.84 18.18 -14.26
CA ALA A 29 -7.29 19.53 -13.90
C ALA A 29 -6.45 20.62 -14.55
N GLY A 30 -5.40 20.28 -15.27
CA GLY A 30 -4.53 21.24 -15.94
C GLY A 30 -3.60 22.00 -15.01
N LEU A 31 -3.33 21.48 -13.83
CA LEU A 31 -2.42 22.12 -12.88
C LEU A 31 -0.98 21.93 -13.33
N SER A 32 -0.21 23.01 -13.32
CA SER A 32 1.20 22.99 -13.69
C SER A 32 2.12 22.60 -12.54
N GLU A 33 1.61 22.77 -11.30
CA GLU A 33 2.36 22.45 -10.08
C GLU A 33 1.45 21.76 -9.08
N ILE A 34 2.03 20.80 -8.35
CA ILE A 34 1.34 20.12 -7.26
C ILE A 34 2.30 20.03 -6.07
N PRO A 35 1.77 20.05 -4.83
CA PRO A 35 2.63 19.84 -3.66
C PRO A 35 3.22 18.43 -3.69
N VAL A 36 4.53 18.32 -3.47
CA VAL A 36 5.22 17.03 -3.32
C VAL A 36 6.01 17.03 -2.02
N HIS A 37 6.14 15.85 -1.43
CA HIS A 37 7.00 15.64 -0.27
C HIS A 37 8.08 14.68 -0.70
N ILE A 38 9.32 15.14 -0.71
CA ILE A 38 10.47 14.32 -1.10
C ILE A 38 10.95 13.51 0.09
N LEU A 39 10.97 12.20 -0.06
CA LEU A 39 11.37 11.27 0.99
C LEU A 39 12.71 10.63 0.65
N GLU A 40 13.55 10.45 1.66
CA GLU A 40 14.79 9.69 1.53
C GLU A 40 14.47 8.23 1.90
N LEU A 41 14.19 7.42 0.88
CA LEU A 41 13.79 6.04 1.08
C LEU A 41 14.66 5.10 0.25
N SER A 42 15.02 3.97 0.85
CA SER A 42 15.61 2.86 0.09
C SER A 42 14.54 2.21 -0.78
N ASP A 43 14.96 1.35 -1.71
CA ASP A 43 14.02 0.61 -2.56
C ASP A 43 13.04 -0.22 -1.73
N ASN A 44 13.53 -0.88 -0.66
CA ASN A 44 12.68 -1.67 0.23
C ASN A 44 11.67 -0.80 0.98
N GLN A 45 12.11 0.34 1.49
CA GLN A 45 11.21 1.26 2.18
C GLN A 45 10.13 1.83 1.26
N ALA A 46 10.50 2.16 0.03
CA ALA A 46 9.55 2.66 -0.95
C ALA A 46 8.52 1.58 -1.32
N MET A 47 8.96 0.34 -1.47
CA MET A 47 8.08 -0.79 -1.77
C MET A 47 7.12 -1.06 -0.61
N GLU A 48 7.63 -1.03 0.63
CA GLU A 48 6.81 -1.18 1.83
C GLU A 48 5.71 -0.12 1.89
N LEU A 49 6.08 1.14 1.71
CA LEU A 49 5.13 2.24 1.79
C LEU A 49 4.05 2.14 0.70
N ALA A 50 4.44 1.76 -0.50
CA ALA A 50 3.49 1.56 -1.60
C ALA A 50 2.51 0.42 -1.31
N LEU A 51 2.98 -0.69 -0.73
CA LEU A 51 2.11 -1.81 -0.37
C LEU A 51 1.15 -1.44 0.74
N VAL A 52 1.63 -0.72 1.76
CA VAL A 52 0.77 -0.26 2.86
C VAL A 52 -0.32 0.67 2.34
N GLU A 53 0.04 1.62 1.48
CA GLU A 53 -0.95 2.53 0.90
C GLU A 53 -1.98 1.77 0.07
N ASN A 54 -1.55 0.82 -0.75
CA ASN A 54 -2.46 0.05 -1.57
C ASN A 54 -3.46 -0.76 -0.72
N LEU A 55 -3.02 -1.27 0.43
CA LEU A 55 -3.89 -2.04 1.32
C LEU A 55 -4.94 -1.18 2.04
N GLN A 56 -4.77 0.13 2.05
CA GLN A 56 -5.71 1.05 2.68
C GLN A 56 -6.77 1.56 1.71
N ARG A 57 -6.83 1.03 0.50
CA ARG A 57 -7.86 1.38 -0.46
C ARG A 57 -9.20 0.75 -0.07
N GLU A 58 -10.28 1.49 -0.25
CA GLU A 58 -11.62 1.03 0.13
C GLU A 58 -12.20 0.00 -0.82
N ASP A 59 -11.70 -0.07 -2.04
CA ASP A 59 -12.23 -0.92 -3.11
C ASP A 59 -11.62 -2.33 -3.15
N LEU A 60 -10.78 -2.69 -2.18
CA LEU A 60 -10.16 -4.01 -2.16
C LEU A 60 -11.14 -5.06 -1.63
N ASN A 61 -11.18 -6.22 -2.31
CA ASN A 61 -11.93 -7.35 -1.80
C ASN A 61 -11.13 -8.09 -0.72
N PRO A 62 -11.77 -8.97 0.08
CA PRO A 62 -11.08 -9.66 1.18
C PRO A 62 -9.86 -10.48 0.76
N LEU A 63 -9.89 -11.10 -0.42
CA LEU A 63 -8.77 -11.90 -0.90
C LEU A 63 -7.59 -11.02 -1.26
N GLU A 64 -7.82 -9.88 -1.91
CA GLU A 64 -6.77 -8.92 -2.23
C GLU A 64 -6.09 -8.39 -0.97
N ILE A 65 -6.87 -8.12 0.07
CA ILE A 65 -6.34 -7.67 1.37
C ILE A 65 -5.45 -8.76 1.97
N ALA A 66 -5.91 -10.01 1.98
CA ALA A 66 -5.14 -11.13 2.52
C ALA A 66 -3.83 -11.32 1.77
N GLN A 67 -3.86 -11.24 0.45
CA GLN A 67 -2.67 -11.36 -0.40
C GLN A 67 -1.67 -10.23 -0.12
N GLY A 68 -2.16 -9.00 0.03
CA GLY A 68 -1.31 -7.85 0.34
C GLY A 68 -0.64 -7.97 1.70
N ILE A 69 -1.37 -8.41 2.72
CA ILE A 69 -0.81 -8.66 4.05
C ILE A 69 0.28 -9.74 3.96
N ASN A 70 0.01 -10.82 3.23
CA ASN A 70 0.97 -11.90 3.06
C ASN A 70 2.26 -11.42 2.37
N GLU A 71 2.14 -10.52 1.40
CA GLU A 71 3.31 -9.90 0.74
C GLU A 71 4.16 -9.11 1.75
N LEU A 72 3.53 -8.32 2.60
CA LEU A 72 4.26 -7.58 3.63
C LEU A 72 5.04 -8.52 4.56
N ILE A 73 4.39 -9.61 4.96
CA ILE A 73 5.03 -10.59 5.84
C ILE A 73 6.21 -11.26 5.13
N LYS A 74 6.03 -11.73 3.91
CA LYS A 74 7.07 -12.48 3.20
C LYS A 74 8.22 -11.62 2.69
N LYS A 75 7.92 -10.44 2.15
CA LYS A 75 8.95 -9.58 1.58
C LYS A 75 9.75 -8.81 2.62
N PHE A 76 9.11 -8.42 3.72
CA PHE A 76 9.73 -7.56 4.74
C PHE A 76 9.92 -8.26 6.08
N SER A 77 9.57 -9.53 6.17
CA SER A 77 9.70 -10.34 7.41
C SER A 77 8.96 -9.72 8.60
N PHE A 78 7.81 -9.11 8.34
CA PHE A 78 7.01 -8.53 9.41
C PHE A 78 6.22 -9.59 10.15
N THR A 79 6.03 -9.36 11.45
CA THR A 79 5.08 -10.13 12.25
C THR A 79 3.66 -9.60 12.01
N HIS A 80 2.65 -10.37 12.42
CA HIS A 80 1.25 -9.91 12.34
C HIS A 80 1.05 -8.61 13.10
N GLU A 81 1.71 -8.47 14.25
CA GLU A 81 1.64 -7.27 15.07
C GLU A 81 2.25 -6.06 14.35
N GLN A 82 3.39 -6.26 13.68
CA GLN A 82 4.03 -5.19 12.91
C GLN A 82 3.17 -4.72 11.74
N VAL A 83 2.56 -5.66 11.02
CA VAL A 83 1.64 -5.33 9.94
C VAL A 83 0.43 -4.56 10.47
N ALA A 84 -0.14 -5.02 11.58
CA ALA A 84 -1.28 -4.36 12.21
C ALA A 84 -0.94 -2.92 12.59
N SER A 85 0.24 -2.71 13.18
CA SER A 85 0.70 -1.37 13.56
C SER A 85 0.81 -0.45 12.33
N LYS A 86 1.37 -0.95 11.24
CA LYS A 86 1.55 -0.14 10.02
C LYS A 86 0.24 0.20 9.33
N LEU A 87 -0.76 -0.67 9.42
CA LEU A 87 -2.05 -0.48 8.78
C LEU A 87 -3.08 0.20 9.68
N GLY A 88 -2.77 0.35 10.98
CA GLY A 88 -3.72 0.88 11.95
C GLY A 88 -4.83 -0.11 12.29
N TRP A 89 -4.57 -1.42 12.15
CA TRP A 89 -5.52 -2.49 12.45
C TRP A 89 -5.11 -3.24 13.71
N SER A 90 -6.02 -4.03 14.27
CA SER A 90 -5.68 -4.93 15.36
C SER A 90 -4.94 -6.15 14.82
N ARG A 91 -4.13 -6.78 15.69
CA ARG A 91 -3.47 -8.04 15.33
C ARG A 91 -4.48 -9.13 14.97
N ALA A 92 -5.58 -9.19 15.70
CA ALA A 92 -6.65 -10.16 15.44
C ALA A 92 -7.27 -9.96 14.04
N ALA A 93 -7.46 -8.70 13.62
CA ALA A 93 -7.96 -8.40 12.29
C ALA A 93 -7.01 -8.88 11.20
N VAL A 94 -5.71 -8.66 11.36
CA VAL A 94 -4.69 -9.13 10.41
C VAL A 94 -4.72 -10.65 10.33
N THR A 95 -4.71 -11.34 11.47
CA THR A 95 -4.75 -12.80 11.52
C THR A 95 -6.00 -13.37 10.87
N ASN A 96 -7.16 -12.77 11.14
CA ASN A 96 -8.42 -13.23 10.56
C ASN A 96 -8.46 -13.04 9.05
N LYS A 97 -7.94 -11.93 8.54
CA LYS A 97 -7.90 -11.69 7.10
C LYS A 97 -6.98 -12.68 6.39
N LEU A 98 -5.86 -13.06 7.01
CA LEU A 98 -4.95 -14.05 6.44
C LEU A 98 -5.54 -15.45 6.34
N ARG A 99 -6.54 -15.78 7.16
CA ARG A 99 -7.18 -17.09 7.11
C ARG A 99 -7.83 -17.41 5.77
N LEU A 100 -8.16 -16.37 4.99
CA LEU A 100 -8.73 -16.57 3.66
C LEU A 100 -7.78 -17.32 2.73
N LEU A 101 -6.48 -17.16 2.90
CA LEU A 101 -5.48 -17.85 2.09
C LEU A 101 -5.35 -19.33 2.43
N GLN A 102 -5.92 -19.76 3.55
CA GLN A 102 -5.93 -21.16 3.99
C GLN A 102 -7.17 -21.91 3.50
N LEU A 103 -8.13 -21.20 2.92
CA LEU A 103 -9.32 -21.83 2.36
C LEU A 103 -9.01 -22.54 1.06
N PRO A 104 -9.74 -23.63 0.73
CA PRO A 104 -9.61 -24.24 -0.60
C PRO A 104 -9.86 -23.21 -1.70
N GLU A 105 -9.19 -23.37 -2.81
CA GLU A 105 -9.28 -22.44 -3.93
C GLU A 105 -10.72 -22.25 -4.40
N GLU A 106 -11.51 -23.30 -4.43
CA GLU A 106 -12.92 -23.25 -4.81
C GLU A 106 -13.71 -22.26 -3.94
N VAL A 107 -13.46 -22.26 -2.64
CA VAL A 107 -14.12 -21.33 -1.71
C VAL A 107 -13.64 -19.92 -1.94
N ARG A 108 -12.32 -19.74 -2.16
CA ARG A 108 -11.74 -18.40 -2.39
C ARG A 108 -12.30 -17.72 -3.63
N GLN A 109 -12.64 -18.48 -4.66
CA GLN A 109 -13.18 -17.94 -5.90
C GLN A 109 -14.56 -17.32 -5.74
N HIS A 110 -15.27 -17.63 -4.67
CA HIS A 110 -16.59 -17.09 -4.39
C HIS A 110 -16.59 -15.87 -3.47
N LEU A 111 -15.42 -15.37 -3.11
CA LEU A 111 -15.30 -14.21 -2.21
C LEU A 111 -15.29 -12.87 -2.96
#